data_64fe1b141c0aaef377f3fb867333e3c3
#
_entry.id   64fe1b141c0aaef377f3fb867333e3c3
#
_cell.length_a   1.000
_cell.length_b   1.000
_cell.length_c   1.000
_cell.angle_alpha   90.00
_cell.angle_beta   90.00
_cell.angle_gamma   90.00
#
_symmetry.space_group_name_H-M   'P 1'
#
loop_
_entity.id
_entity.type
_entity.pdbx_description
1 polymer ?
#
loop_
_entity_poly.entity_id
_entity_poly.type
_entity_poly.pdbx_seq_one_letter_code
_entity_poly.pdbx_strand_id
1 'polypeptide(L)'
;FIDRSARAAGKADIVSANHALVLNQAATDYALGVAETEEEEAAPGGLRRIVFDEGHHLFDAADSAFSGHLTALETAELRRWLRGPETERRRGRGLVDRIGDLVADNETAETLVQKVLRAAYALPGPGWTRRVQAGTPEGVAEHFLSVVRQQVLARAEQNAGNSIETDCVPLVDGLAE
;
A
#
# COMPACT_ATOMS: atom_id res chain seq x y z
N PHE A 1 -18.34 17.97 -2.91
CA PHE A 1 -17.41 19.08 -3.15
C PHE A 1 -16.22 18.61 -3.99
N ILE A 2 -15.51 17.55 -3.60
CA ILE A 2 -14.31 17.02 -4.25
C ILE A 2 -14.56 16.69 -5.73
N ASP A 3 -15.58 15.92 -6.05
CA ASP A 3 -15.92 15.55 -7.44
C ASP A 3 -16.22 16.76 -8.35
N ARG A 4 -16.78 17.83 -7.78
CA ARG A 4 -17.04 19.05 -8.53
C ARG A 4 -15.75 19.79 -8.85
N SER A 5 -14.82 19.85 -7.90
CA SER A 5 -13.51 20.48 -8.07
C SER A 5 -12.66 19.72 -9.09
N ALA A 6 -12.63 18.38 -9.02
CA ALA A 6 -11.91 17.54 -9.97
C ALA A 6 -12.44 17.73 -11.42
N ARG A 7 -13.77 17.74 -11.59
CA ARG A 7 -14.38 18.00 -12.90
C ARG A 7 -14.15 19.42 -13.43
N ALA A 8 -14.03 20.40 -12.55
CA ALA A 8 -13.70 21.76 -12.94
C ALA A 8 -12.23 21.90 -13.33
N ALA A 9 -11.32 21.22 -12.63
CA ALA A 9 -9.89 21.20 -12.95
C ALA A 9 -9.60 20.68 -14.38
N GLY A 10 -10.29 19.62 -14.81
CA GLY A 10 -10.14 19.08 -16.15
C GLY A 10 -10.57 20.01 -17.30
N LYS A 11 -11.16 21.15 -17.00
CA LYS A 11 -11.61 22.15 -17.99
C LYS A 11 -10.91 23.50 -17.83
N ALA A 12 -10.01 23.62 -16.86
CA ALA A 12 -9.32 24.85 -16.55
C ALA A 12 -7.98 24.94 -17.28
N ASP A 13 -7.63 26.16 -17.72
CA ASP A 13 -6.33 26.43 -18.33
C ASP A 13 -5.19 26.39 -17.29
N ILE A 14 -5.50 26.72 -16.05
CA ILE A 14 -4.57 26.74 -14.91
C ILE A 14 -5.25 26.07 -13.72
N VAL A 15 -4.53 25.13 -13.09
CA VAL A 15 -4.99 24.44 -11.87
C VAL A 15 -3.96 24.67 -10.77
N SER A 16 -4.44 25.10 -9.59
CA SER A 16 -3.61 25.14 -8.38
C SER A 16 -3.92 23.92 -7.53
N ALA A 17 -2.88 23.18 -7.15
CA ALA A 17 -3.00 21.97 -6.34
C ALA A 17 -1.84 21.92 -5.34
N ASN A 18 -1.98 21.16 -4.27
CA ASN A 18 -0.86 20.89 -3.36
C ASN A 18 0.10 19.86 -3.97
N HIS A 19 1.34 19.85 -3.51
CA HIS A 19 2.39 18.94 -3.98
C HIS A 19 1.97 17.46 -3.89
N ALA A 20 1.38 17.07 -2.76
CA ALA A 20 0.96 15.70 -2.53
C ALA A 20 -0.07 15.22 -3.57
N LEU A 21 -1.03 16.05 -3.96
CA LEU A 21 -2.03 15.67 -4.97
C LEU A 21 -1.38 15.45 -6.33
N VAL A 22 -0.48 16.35 -6.75
CA VAL A 22 0.23 16.25 -8.03
C VAL A 22 1.11 15.01 -8.07
N LEU A 23 1.86 14.75 -7.00
CA LEU A 23 2.79 13.63 -6.93
C LEU A 23 2.08 12.28 -6.77
N ASN A 24 0.98 12.22 -6.02
CA ASN A 24 0.15 11.01 -5.97
C ASN A 24 -0.48 10.69 -7.34
N GLN A 25 -0.89 11.70 -8.11
CA GLN A 25 -1.34 11.48 -9.47
C GLN A 25 -0.22 10.92 -10.34
N ALA A 26 0.97 11.51 -10.29
CA ALA A 26 2.14 11.04 -11.02
C ALA A 26 2.54 9.61 -10.63
N ALA A 27 2.52 9.27 -9.35
CA ALA A 27 2.78 7.91 -8.86
C ALA A 27 1.74 6.90 -9.37
N THR A 28 0.48 7.31 -9.44
CA THR A 28 -0.61 6.47 -9.97
C THR A 28 -0.43 6.26 -11.47
N ASP A 29 -0.15 7.31 -12.23
CA ASP A 29 0.06 7.26 -13.69
C ASP A 29 1.28 6.39 -14.01
N TYR A 30 2.34 6.48 -13.23
CA TYR A 30 3.52 5.62 -13.34
C TYR A 30 3.18 4.15 -13.06
N ALA A 31 2.45 3.87 -11.99
CA ALA A 31 2.06 2.50 -11.62
C ALA A 31 1.12 1.85 -12.66
N LEU A 32 0.34 2.65 -13.38
CA LEU A 32 -0.56 2.19 -14.42
C LEU A 32 0.11 2.12 -15.82
N GLY A 33 1.39 2.48 -15.92
CA GLY A 33 2.12 2.51 -17.20
C GLY A 33 1.67 3.61 -18.16
N VAL A 34 0.89 4.58 -17.69
CA VAL A 34 0.39 5.68 -18.55
C VAL A 34 1.53 6.61 -18.98
N ALA A 35 2.60 6.67 -18.20
CA ALA A 35 3.77 7.51 -18.47
C ALA A 35 4.66 7.01 -19.62
N GLU A 36 4.51 5.78 -20.08
CA GLU A 36 5.36 5.16 -21.11
C GLU A 36 4.80 5.25 -22.53
N THR A 37 3.61 5.81 -22.71
CA THR A 37 3.04 6.01 -24.05
C THR A 37 3.62 7.28 -24.67
N GLU A 38 4.63 7.12 -25.54
CA GLU A 38 5.25 8.18 -26.35
C GLU A 38 4.31 8.79 -27.42
N GLU A 39 3.07 8.38 -27.48
CA GLU A 39 2.12 8.94 -28.43
C GLU A 39 1.71 10.36 -27.99
N GLU A 40 1.95 11.33 -28.87
CA GLU A 40 1.68 12.78 -28.71
C GLU A 40 0.21 13.13 -28.39
N GLU A 41 -0.67 12.18 -28.35
CA GLU A 41 -2.03 12.30 -27.82
C GLU A 41 -2.04 12.01 -26.32
N ALA A 42 -1.50 12.98 -25.54
CA ALA A 42 -1.67 12.96 -24.10
C ALA A 42 -3.15 12.70 -23.76
N ALA A 43 -3.38 11.71 -22.88
CA ALA A 43 -4.73 11.44 -22.36
C ALA A 43 -5.41 12.75 -21.99
N PRO A 44 -6.69 12.94 -22.36
CA PRO A 44 -7.38 14.19 -22.09
C PRO A 44 -7.35 14.48 -20.58
N GLY A 45 -6.57 15.49 -20.16
CA GLY A 45 -6.38 15.89 -18.78
C GLY A 45 -4.97 15.72 -18.20
N GLY A 46 -3.99 15.22 -18.97
CA GLY A 46 -2.60 15.10 -18.53
C GLY A 46 -1.95 16.47 -18.26
N LEU A 47 -1.25 16.60 -17.13
CA LEU A 47 -0.53 17.82 -16.76
C LEU A 47 0.72 17.95 -17.64
N ARG A 48 0.71 18.93 -18.53
CA ARG A 48 1.82 19.16 -19.49
C ARG A 48 2.93 20.03 -18.94
N ARG A 49 2.62 20.93 -18.01
CA ARG A 49 3.55 21.88 -17.40
C ARG A 49 3.21 22.05 -15.96
N ILE A 50 4.18 21.89 -15.08
CA ILE A 50 4.03 22.02 -13.65
C ILE A 50 5.03 23.06 -13.16
N VAL A 51 4.55 24.00 -12.35
CA VAL A 51 5.39 24.98 -11.65
C VAL A 51 5.20 24.72 -10.17
N PHE A 52 6.29 24.40 -9.48
CA PHE A 52 6.27 24.19 -8.04
C PHE A 52 6.64 25.50 -7.32
N ASP A 53 5.74 25.93 -6.44
CA ASP A 53 6.02 26.96 -5.44
C ASP A 53 6.49 26.28 -4.15
N GLU A 54 7.32 26.95 -3.34
CA GLU A 54 7.89 26.35 -2.13
C GLU A 54 8.56 24.97 -2.38
N GLY A 55 9.45 24.93 -3.37
CA GLY A 55 10.05 23.68 -3.86
C GLY A 55 10.77 22.82 -2.81
N HIS A 56 11.06 23.36 -1.63
CA HIS A 56 11.67 22.61 -0.53
C HIS A 56 10.72 21.53 0.05
N HIS A 57 9.41 21.68 -0.10
CA HIS A 57 8.43 20.66 0.30
C HIS A 57 8.25 19.55 -0.74
N LEU A 58 8.83 19.71 -1.92
CA LEU A 58 8.66 18.74 -3.01
C LEU A 58 9.29 17.39 -2.68
N PHE A 59 10.44 17.38 -2.04
CA PHE A 59 11.17 16.14 -1.71
C PHE A 59 10.38 15.29 -0.73
N ASP A 60 9.91 15.87 0.37
CA ASP A 60 9.10 15.15 1.37
C ASP A 60 7.80 14.61 0.76
N ALA A 61 7.18 15.40 -0.11
CA ALA A 61 5.96 15.00 -0.80
C ALA A 61 6.20 13.88 -1.82
N ALA A 62 7.36 13.89 -2.49
CA ALA A 62 7.77 12.83 -3.42
C ALA A 62 8.06 11.53 -2.67
N ASP A 63 8.84 11.59 -1.60
CA ASP A 63 9.12 10.43 -0.75
C ASP A 63 7.82 9.79 -0.25
N SER A 64 6.88 10.61 0.20
CA SER A 64 5.57 10.11 0.65
C SER A 64 4.73 9.49 -0.49
N ALA A 65 4.74 10.08 -1.69
CA ALA A 65 3.91 9.63 -2.81
C ALA A 65 4.44 8.34 -3.47
N PHE A 66 5.78 8.20 -3.54
CA PHE A 66 6.42 7.06 -4.20
C PHE A 66 6.90 5.98 -3.24
N SER A 67 6.75 6.18 -1.92
CA SER A 67 7.11 5.16 -0.93
C SER A 67 6.06 4.04 -0.89
N GLY A 68 6.55 2.82 -0.69
CA GLY A 68 5.70 1.69 -0.35
C GLY A 68 5.38 1.69 1.15
N HIS A 69 4.10 1.57 1.48
CA HIS A 69 3.65 1.50 2.87
C HIS A 69 3.08 0.13 3.19
N LEU A 70 3.57 -0.50 4.25
CA LEU A 70 2.97 -1.70 4.82
C LEU A 70 2.54 -1.38 6.25
N THR A 71 1.29 -0.99 6.43
CA THR A 71 0.76 -0.69 7.76
C THR A 71 0.10 -1.90 8.39
N ALA A 72 0.35 -2.09 9.68
CA ALA A 72 -0.24 -3.19 10.45
C ALA A 72 -1.78 -3.10 10.50
N LEU A 73 -2.31 -1.90 10.59
CA LEU A 73 -3.75 -1.67 10.69
C LEU A 73 -4.46 -2.05 9.39
N GLU A 74 -3.97 -1.54 8.26
CA GLU A 74 -4.58 -1.78 6.95
C GLU A 74 -4.47 -3.24 6.54
N THR A 75 -3.31 -3.87 6.74
CA THR A 75 -3.13 -5.28 6.41
C THR A 75 -3.99 -6.20 7.28
N ALA A 76 -4.11 -5.93 8.58
CA ALA A 76 -4.98 -6.67 9.48
C ALA A 76 -6.47 -6.46 9.15
N GLU A 77 -6.87 -5.26 8.75
CA GLU A 77 -8.24 -4.98 8.30
C GLU A 77 -8.55 -5.66 6.97
N LEU A 78 -7.65 -5.59 6.00
CA LEU A 78 -7.80 -6.28 4.71
C LEU A 78 -7.95 -7.78 4.93
N ARG A 79 -7.10 -8.40 5.75
CA ARG A 79 -7.21 -9.81 6.10
C ARG A 79 -8.57 -10.12 6.72
N ARG A 80 -9.03 -9.28 7.64
CA ARG A 80 -10.34 -9.44 8.30
C ARG A 80 -11.50 -9.30 7.31
N TRP A 81 -11.43 -8.40 6.34
CA TRP A 81 -12.47 -8.24 5.32
C TRP A 81 -12.54 -9.44 4.39
N LEU A 82 -11.39 -10.01 4.06
CA LEU A 82 -11.33 -11.18 3.18
C LEU A 82 -11.78 -12.45 3.91
N ARG A 83 -11.21 -12.73 5.06
CA ARG A 83 -11.39 -14.01 5.77
C ARG A 83 -12.50 -14.01 6.80
N GLY A 84 -12.94 -12.85 7.25
CA GLY A 84 -13.78 -12.72 8.43
C GLY A 84 -12.97 -12.66 9.73
N PRO A 85 -13.66 -12.61 10.88
CA PRO A 85 -13.00 -12.56 12.19
C PRO A 85 -12.36 -13.91 12.54
N GLU A 86 -11.06 -13.91 12.76
CA GLU A 86 -10.28 -15.11 13.14
C GLU A 86 -10.22 -15.31 14.68
N THR A 87 -10.97 -14.53 15.45
CA THR A 87 -11.07 -14.65 16.91
C THR A 87 -12.52 -14.75 17.33
N GLU A 88 -12.84 -15.67 18.25
CA GLU A 88 -14.20 -15.96 18.72
C GLU A 88 -14.96 -14.75 19.29
N ARG A 89 -14.26 -13.72 19.73
CA ARG A 89 -14.85 -12.52 20.34
C ARG A 89 -15.29 -11.44 19.36
N ARG A 90 -14.97 -11.57 18.07
CA ARG A 90 -15.31 -10.55 17.06
C ARG A 90 -16.39 -11.05 16.12
N ARG A 91 -17.47 -10.27 16.00
CA ARG A 91 -18.52 -10.50 15.02
C ARG A 91 -18.14 -9.82 13.69
N GLY A 92 -18.44 -10.46 12.58
CA GLY A 92 -18.21 -9.92 11.25
C GLY A 92 -18.38 -10.99 10.20
N ARG A 93 -18.50 -10.60 8.94
CA ARG A 93 -18.58 -11.49 7.79
C ARG A 93 -17.37 -11.27 6.91
N GLY A 94 -16.75 -12.34 6.47
CA GLY A 94 -15.70 -12.32 5.46
C GLY A 94 -16.26 -12.12 4.05
N LEU A 95 -15.38 -12.12 3.07
CA LEU A 95 -15.73 -11.93 1.66
C LEU A 95 -16.74 -13.01 1.21
N VAL A 96 -16.48 -14.28 1.52
CA VAL A 96 -17.36 -15.40 1.14
C VAL A 96 -18.76 -15.22 1.67
N ASP A 97 -18.93 -14.85 2.94
CA ASP A 97 -20.25 -14.64 3.55
C ASP A 97 -21.02 -13.45 2.94
N ARG A 98 -20.32 -12.57 2.23
CA ARG A 98 -20.91 -11.37 1.63
C ARG A 98 -21.31 -11.56 0.18
N ILE A 99 -20.53 -12.34 -0.56
CA ILE A 99 -20.71 -12.50 -2.01
C ILE A 99 -20.99 -13.95 -2.41
N GLY A 100 -21.09 -14.88 -1.44
CA GLY A 100 -21.29 -16.31 -1.72
C GLY A 100 -22.48 -16.56 -2.65
N ASP A 101 -23.61 -15.95 -2.35
CA ASP A 101 -24.83 -16.09 -3.18
C ASP A 101 -24.66 -15.50 -4.61
N LEU A 102 -23.79 -14.52 -4.77
CA LEU A 102 -23.51 -13.88 -6.09
C LEU A 102 -22.59 -14.73 -6.97
N VAL A 103 -21.80 -15.59 -6.39
CA VAL A 103 -20.79 -16.39 -7.10
C VAL A 103 -21.14 -17.88 -7.18
N ALA A 104 -22.17 -18.33 -6.46
CA ALA A 104 -22.54 -19.74 -6.32
C ALA A 104 -22.82 -20.45 -7.66
N ASP A 105 -23.30 -19.72 -8.66
CA ASP A 105 -23.59 -20.27 -9.99
C ASP A 105 -22.44 -20.08 -11.01
N ASN A 106 -21.26 -19.65 -10.54
CA ASN A 106 -20.11 -19.36 -11.39
C ASN A 106 -18.81 -19.99 -10.84
N GLU A 107 -18.48 -21.18 -11.35
CA GLU A 107 -17.30 -21.96 -10.94
C GLU A 107 -15.98 -21.16 -11.05
N THR A 108 -15.85 -20.34 -12.08
CA THR A 108 -14.66 -19.48 -12.26
C THR A 108 -14.57 -18.44 -11.14
N ALA A 109 -15.68 -17.79 -10.81
CA ALA A 109 -15.75 -16.80 -9.74
C ALA A 109 -15.48 -17.44 -8.37
N GLU A 110 -16.05 -18.61 -8.09
CA GLU A 110 -15.78 -19.36 -6.86
C GLU A 110 -14.28 -19.69 -6.73
N THR A 111 -13.67 -20.18 -7.82
CA THR A 111 -12.24 -20.48 -7.85
C THR A 111 -11.38 -19.25 -7.57
N LEU A 112 -11.72 -18.09 -8.14
CA LEU A 112 -11.02 -16.83 -7.89
C LEU A 112 -11.16 -16.37 -6.44
N VAL A 113 -12.35 -16.46 -5.87
CA VAL A 113 -12.60 -16.15 -4.45
C VAL A 113 -11.74 -17.03 -3.55
N GLN A 114 -11.67 -18.33 -3.82
CA GLN A 114 -10.82 -19.24 -3.04
C GLN A 114 -9.32 -18.91 -3.17
N LYS A 115 -8.86 -18.49 -4.35
CA LYS A 115 -7.47 -18.00 -4.53
C LYS A 115 -7.19 -16.74 -3.69
N VAL A 116 -8.12 -15.79 -3.68
CA VAL A 116 -8.02 -14.58 -2.85
C VAL A 116 -7.95 -14.92 -1.37
N LEU A 117 -8.81 -15.83 -0.90
CA LEU A 117 -8.81 -16.27 0.50
C LEU A 117 -7.50 -16.97 0.91
N ARG A 118 -6.93 -17.77 0.01
CA ARG A 118 -5.61 -18.38 0.24
C ARG A 118 -4.51 -17.33 0.28
N ALA A 119 -4.51 -16.39 -0.66
CA ALA A 119 -3.54 -15.30 -0.68
C ALA A 119 -3.61 -14.43 0.58
N ALA A 120 -4.79 -14.26 1.17
CA ALA A 120 -4.97 -13.52 2.41
C ALA A 120 -4.23 -14.12 3.63
N TYR A 121 -3.80 -15.39 3.56
CA TYR A 121 -2.92 -15.97 4.59
C TYR A 121 -1.50 -15.40 4.59
N ALA A 122 -1.07 -14.82 3.47
CA ALA A 122 0.22 -14.13 3.40
C ALA A 122 0.23 -12.83 4.23
N LEU A 123 -0.96 -12.23 4.48
CA LEU A 123 -1.07 -11.03 5.31
C LEU A 123 -0.87 -11.37 6.79
N PRO A 124 -0.31 -10.45 7.60
CA PRO A 124 -0.08 -10.66 9.02
C PRO A 124 -1.37 -11.05 9.77
N GLY A 125 -1.32 -12.13 10.50
CA GLY A 125 -2.45 -12.65 11.27
C GLY A 125 -2.55 -12.05 12.67
N PRO A 126 -3.61 -12.38 13.43
CA PRO A 126 -3.73 -11.95 14.83
C PRO A 126 -2.49 -12.31 15.64
N GLY A 127 -1.95 -11.33 16.39
CA GLY A 127 -0.76 -11.53 17.22
C GLY A 127 0.59 -11.49 16.48
N TRP A 128 0.61 -11.13 15.20
CA TRP A 128 1.81 -11.07 14.38
C TRP A 128 2.93 -10.22 14.98
N THR A 129 2.61 -9.10 15.60
CA THR A 129 3.61 -8.21 16.24
C THR A 129 4.44 -8.95 17.29
N ARG A 130 3.76 -9.76 18.13
CA ARG A 130 4.44 -10.57 19.16
C ARG A 130 5.34 -11.63 18.52
N ARG A 131 4.87 -12.30 17.44
CA ARG A 131 5.66 -13.31 16.75
C ARG A 131 6.90 -12.71 16.08
N VAL A 132 6.76 -11.59 15.40
CA VAL A 132 7.90 -10.87 14.79
C VAL A 132 8.91 -10.42 15.88
N GLN A 133 8.41 -9.92 17.02
CA GLN A 133 9.29 -9.54 18.14
C GLN A 133 10.00 -10.74 18.78
N ALA A 134 9.31 -11.87 18.87
CA ALA A 134 9.86 -13.11 19.45
C ALA A 134 10.75 -13.89 18.46
N GLY A 135 10.86 -13.47 17.19
CA GLY A 135 11.63 -14.20 16.18
C GLY A 135 10.95 -15.49 15.69
N THR A 136 9.65 -15.60 15.82
CA THR A 136 8.82 -16.74 15.38
C THR A 136 7.75 -16.31 14.37
N PRO A 137 8.15 -15.67 13.24
CA PRO A 137 7.21 -15.20 12.24
C PRO A 137 6.47 -16.37 11.56
N GLU A 138 5.21 -16.14 11.19
CA GLU A 138 4.39 -17.06 10.42
C GLU A 138 4.02 -16.42 9.08
N GLY A 139 4.24 -17.13 7.99
CA GLY A 139 3.91 -16.66 6.65
C GLY A 139 4.86 -15.59 6.11
N VAL A 140 4.70 -15.29 4.83
CA VAL A 140 5.66 -14.48 4.04
C VAL A 140 5.79 -13.05 4.56
N ALA A 141 4.66 -12.38 4.85
CA ALA A 141 4.71 -11.00 5.29
C ALA A 141 5.34 -10.84 6.69
N GLU A 142 5.08 -11.78 7.61
CA GLU A 142 5.72 -11.72 8.94
C GLU A 142 7.22 -12.03 8.85
N HIS A 143 7.63 -12.92 7.95
CA HIS A 143 9.05 -13.16 7.66
C HIS A 143 9.72 -11.90 7.13
N PHE A 144 9.15 -11.27 6.12
CA PHE A 144 9.64 -10.00 5.59
C PHE A 144 9.77 -8.94 6.69
N LEU A 145 8.71 -8.74 7.48
CA LEU A 145 8.73 -7.78 8.59
C LEU A 145 9.78 -8.13 9.66
N SER A 146 10.05 -9.42 9.89
CA SER A 146 11.10 -9.86 10.80
C SER A 146 12.49 -9.49 10.28
N VAL A 147 12.73 -9.66 8.98
CA VAL A 147 14.02 -9.29 8.36
C VAL A 147 14.19 -7.78 8.29
N VAL A 148 13.14 -7.03 7.93
CA VAL A 148 13.14 -5.55 8.02
C VAL A 148 13.47 -5.09 9.44
N ARG A 149 12.87 -5.70 10.45
CA ARG A 149 13.19 -5.39 11.84
C ARG A 149 14.66 -5.67 12.18
N GLN A 150 15.24 -6.74 11.68
CA GLN A 150 16.67 -7.04 11.85
C GLN A 150 17.54 -5.98 11.18
N GLN A 151 17.21 -5.57 9.95
CA GLN A 151 17.88 -4.49 9.22
C GLN A 151 17.92 -3.20 10.05
N VAL A 152 16.77 -2.81 10.58
CA VAL A 152 16.63 -1.59 11.39
C VAL A 152 17.42 -1.69 12.69
N LEU A 153 17.26 -2.77 13.45
CA LEU A 153 17.88 -2.93 14.77
C LEU A 153 19.39 -3.14 14.71
N ALA A 154 19.90 -3.73 13.63
CA ALA A 154 21.34 -3.91 13.44
C ALA A 154 22.10 -2.57 13.34
N ARG A 155 21.42 -1.49 13.02
CA ARG A 155 21.99 -0.15 12.80
C ARG A 155 21.39 0.94 13.67
N ALA A 156 20.36 0.61 14.44
CA ALA A 156 19.74 1.57 15.36
C ALA A 156 20.72 1.99 16.46
N GLU A 157 20.79 3.26 16.72
CA GLU A 157 21.47 3.79 17.91
C GLU A 157 20.75 3.32 19.17
N GLN A 158 21.48 3.13 20.29
CA GLN A 158 20.93 2.60 21.55
C GLN A 158 19.79 3.42 22.15
N ASN A 159 19.61 4.66 21.71
CA ASN A 159 18.59 5.60 22.16
C ASN A 159 17.59 5.99 21.06
N ALA A 160 17.43 5.17 20.04
CA ALA A 160 16.48 5.43 18.98
C ALA A 160 15.05 5.54 19.57
N GLY A 161 14.35 6.62 19.21
CA GLY A 161 12.97 6.86 19.65
C GLY A 161 11.96 5.88 19.01
N ASN A 162 10.70 6.26 18.98
CA ASN A 162 9.63 5.43 18.42
C ASN A 162 9.66 5.34 16.88
N SER A 163 10.45 6.17 16.20
CA SER A 163 10.71 6.15 14.78
C SER A 163 12.20 5.97 14.55
N ILE A 164 12.57 4.98 13.75
CA ILE A 164 13.96 4.65 13.45
C ILE A 164 14.11 4.68 11.94
N GLU A 165 14.99 5.57 11.47
CA GLU A 165 15.44 5.60 10.09
C GLU A 165 16.75 4.83 9.99
N THR A 166 16.95 4.11 8.91
CA THR A 166 18.17 3.34 8.68
C THR A 166 18.48 3.23 7.19
N ASP A 167 19.76 3.15 6.87
CA ASP A 167 20.20 2.90 5.50
C ASP A 167 19.76 1.51 5.04
N CYS A 168 19.32 1.45 3.77
CA CYS A 168 18.99 0.17 3.14
C CYS A 168 20.22 -0.65 2.79
N VAL A 169 21.40 -0.04 2.67
CA VAL A 169 22.64 -0.71 2.21
C VAL A 169 23.70 -0.70 3.30
N PRO A 170 24.39 -1.82 3.52
CA PRO A 170 24.16 -3.16 2.96
C PRO A 170 22.90 -3.82 3.54
N LEU A 171 22.24 -4.64 2.74
CA LEU A 171 21.07 -5.42 3.20
C LEU A 171 21.53 -6.52 4.16
N VAL A 172 20.69 -6.83 5.15
CA VAL A 172 20.87 -8.06 5.95
C VAL A 172 20.47 -9.28 5.13
N ASP A 173 21.04 -10.45 5.47
CA ASP A 173 20.73 -11.70 4.79
C ASP A 173 19.22 -11.97 4.81
N GLY A 174 18.68 -12.40 3.68
CA GLY A 174 17.26 -12.70 3.51
C GLY A 174 16.35 -11.51 3.15
N LEU A 175 16.87 -10.27 3.08
CA LEU A 175 16.06 -9.12 2.66
C LEU A 175 16.04 -8.94 1.13
N ALA A 176 17.01 -9.51 0.42
CA ALA A 176 17.13 -9.46 -1.04
C ALA A 176 16.54 -10.69 -1.75
N GLU A 177 16.11 -11.71 -1.01
CA GLU A 177 15.47 -12.94 -1.50
C GLU A 177 13.94 -12.82 -1.49
#